data_b674d758f590d9af883e04924b7693fe
#
_entry.id   b674d758f590d9af883e04924b7693fe
#
_cell.length_a   1.000
_cell.length_b   1.000
_cell.length_c   1.000
_cell.angle_alpha   90.00
_cell.angle_beta   90.00
_cell.angle_gamma   90.00
#
_symmetry.space_group_name_H-M   'P 1'
#
loop_
_entity.id
_entity.type
_entity.pdbx_description
1 polymer ?
#
loop_
_entity_poly.entity_id
_entity_poly.type
_entity_poly.pdbx_seq_one_letter_code
_entity_poly.pdbx_strand_id
1 'polypeptide(L)'
;MTLPEPSDLLRDLNPQQRRAVTAAPGQVLVLAGPGSGKTRVLTYRIAYLVLSEHVPPTNILAVTFTNKAAREMQHRLEHLLGEQGSGLWLGTFHAICARILRREANFVNEVCASVLKRDPGVVHFNNAFVIMDADDQENLIKRAVKDLRLDEKSYRPAGVHAAISAAKNNLVLP
;
A
#
# COMPACT_ATOMS: atom_id res chain seq x y z
N MET A 1 27.56 14.56 4.01
CA MET A 1 27.18 13.80 5.23
C MET A 1 27.61 12.39 5.00
N THR A 2 28.53 11.85 5.79
CA THR A 2 28.99 10.47 5.68
C THR A 2 27.86 9.54 6.11
N LEU A 3 27.59 8.53 5.29
CA LEU A 3 26.58 7.50 5.63
C LEU A 3 27.05 6.73 6.87
N PRO A 4 26.13 6.29 7.74
CA PRO A 4 26.50 5.49 8.90
C PRO A 4 27.07 4.14 8.44
N GLU A 5 28.18 3.74 9.04
CA GLU A 5 28.68 2.38 8.87
C GLU A 5 27.64 1.36 9.39
N PRO A 6 27.56 0.16 8.83
CA PRO A 6 26.62 -0.88 9.27
C PRO A 6 26.69 -1.16 10.78
N SER A 7 27.87 -1.05 11.36
CA SER A 7 28.12 -1.19 12.82
C SER A 7 27.45 -0.07 13.63
N ASP A 8 27.48 1.16 13.13
CA ASP A 8 26.86 2.31 13.79
C ASP A 8 25.34 2.24 13.72
N LEU A 9 24.80 1.70 12.63
CA LEU A 9 23.36 1.50 12.49
C LEU A 9 22.77 0.65 13.63
N LEU A 10 23.51 -0.35 14.11
CA LEU A 10 23.04 -1.28 15.15
C LEU A 10 23.39 -0.84 16.57
N ARG A 11 24.22 0.18 16.75
CA ARG A 11 24.78 0.59 18.04
C ARG A 11 23.72 0.99 19.04
N ASP A 12 22.73 1.77 18.61
CA ASP A 12 21.70 2.35 19.46
C ASP A 12 20.45 1.48 19.61
N LEU A 13 20.50 0.24 19.13
CA LEU A 13 19.39 -0.71 19.23
C LEU A 13 19.58 -1.63 20.45
N ASN A 14 18.48 -1.85 21.18
CA ASN A 14 18.48 -2.86 22.23
C ASN A 14 18.59 -4.29 21.62
N PRO A 15 18.89 -5.33 22.42
CA PRO A 15 19.09 -6.68 21.89
C PRO A 15 17.91 -7.23 21.06
N GLN A 16 16.67 -6.98 21.51
CA GLN A 16 15.46 -7.44 20.79
C GLN A 16 15.27 -6.68 19.45
N GLN A 17 15.47 -5.37 19.47
CA GLN A 17 15.41 -4.53 18.27
C GLN A 17 16.49 -4.94 17.27
N ARG A 18 17.72 -5.15 17.75
CA ARG A 18 18.84 -5.62 16.91
C ARG A 18 18.51 -6.96 16.26
N ARG A 19 18.01 -7.92 17.05
CA ARG A 19 17.60 -9.23 16.54
C ARG A 19 16.52 -9.12 15.43
N ALA A 20 15.54 -8.21 15.60
CA ALA A 20 14.52 -7.98 14.59
C ALA A 20 15.08 -7.31 13.33
N VAL A 21 16.01 -6.36 13.48
CA VAL A 21 16.66 -5.65 12.35
C VAL A 21 17.56 -6.58 11.56
N THR A 22 18.32 -7.48 12.21
CA THR A 22 19.28 -8.39 11.55
C THR A 22 18.70 -9.77 11.27
N ALA A 23 17.38 -9.95 11.40
CA ALA A 23 16.75 -11.25 11.12
C ALA A 23 17.07 -11.72 9.70
N ALA A 24 17.32 -13.02 9.56
CA ALA A 24 17.58 -13.64 8.25
C ALA A 24 16.40 -13.41 7.28
N PRO A 25 16.64 -13.52 5.95
CA PRO A 25 15.57 -13.48 4.96
C PRO A 25 14.50 -14.54 5.25
N GLY A 26 13.23 -14.17 5.06
CA GLY A 26 12.09 -15.04 5.34
C GLY A 26 10.91 -14.29 5.97
N GLN A 27 9.91 -15.03 6.41
CA GLN A 27 8.75 -14.45 7.08
C GLN A 27 9.10 -14.17 8.56
N VAL A 28 9.05 -12.89 8.94
CA VAL A 28 9.38 -12.44 10.29
C VAL A 28 8.18 -11.67 10.85
N LEU A 29 7.63 -12.15 11.98
CA LEU A 29 6.61 -11.44 12.74
C LEU A 29 7.24 -10.83 13.99
N VAL A 30 7.10 -9.51 14.16
CA VAL A 30 7.56 -8.77 15.34
C VAL A 30 6.37 -8.29 16.14
N LEU A 31 6.17 -8.85 17.32
CA LEU A 31 5.15 -8.41 18.28
C LEU A 31 5.76 -7.39 19.24
N ALA A 32 5.20 -6.19 19.29
CA ALA A 32 5.76 -5.11 20.06
C ALA A 32 4.67 -4.18 20.61
N GLY A 33 4.72 -3.88 21.91
CA GLY A 33 3.79 -2.98 22.60
C GLY A 33 3.92 -1.51 22.19
N PRO A 34 3.03 -0.63 22.65
CA PRO A 34 3.18 0.82 22.48
C PRO A 34 4.53 1.30 23.06
N GLY A 35 5.17 2.26 22.38
CA GLY A 35 6.45 2.83 22.84
C GLY A 35 7.69 1.95 22.66
N SER A 36 7.56 0.70 22.22
CA SER A 36 8.71 -0.23 22.04
C SER A 36 9.64 0.11 20.88
N GLY A 37 9.31 1.13 20.07
CA GLY A 37 10.12 1.53 18.91
C GLY A 37 9.84 0.74 17.65
N LYS A 38 8.64 0.21 17.44
CA LYS A 38 8.25 -0.54 16.21
C LYS A 38 8.66 0.16 14.90
N THR A 39 8.34 1.45 14.78
CA THR A 39 8.70 2.23 13.59
C THR A 39 10.22 2.36 13.46
N ARG A 40 10.95 2.49 14.59
CA ARG A 40 12.41 2.51 14.59
C ARG A 40 12.97 1.20 14.06
N VAL A 41 12.48 0.06 14.57
CA VAL A 41 12.90 -1.28 14.08
C VAL A 41 12.69 -1.40 12.58
N LEU A 42 11.53 -0.97 12.08
CA LEU A 42 11.22 -1.08 10.65
C LEU A 42 12.13 -0.19 9.79
N THR A 43 12.36 1.06 10.17
CA THR A 43 13.28 1.95 9.43
C THR A 43 14.72 1.43 9.46
N TYR A 44 15.18 0.94 10.60
CA TYR A 44 16.53 0.37 10.74
C TYR A 44 16.65 -0.96 9.99
N ARG A 45 15.59 -1.77 9.90
CA ARG A 45 15.60 -2.98 9.06
C ARG A 45 15.78 -2.63 7.59
N ILE A 46 15.05 -1.63 7.09
CA ILE A 46 15.19 -1.16 5.69
C ILE A 46 16.61 -0.66 5.45
N ALA A 47 17.13 0.18 6.35
CA ALA A 47 18.49 0.68 6.23
C ALA A 47 19.54 -0.46 6.26
N TYR A 48 19.36 -1.44 7.12
CA TYR A 48 20.20 -2.63 7.19
C TYR A 48 20.18 -3.44 5.90
N LEU A 49 19.00 -3.65 5.32
CA LEU A 49 18.86 -4.35 4.03
C LEU A 49 19.61 -3.63 2.91
N VAL A 50 19.57 -2.31 2.86
CA VAL A 50 20.25 -1.53 1.82
C VAL A 50 21.76 -1.47 2.07
N LEU A 51 22.20 -1.12 3.28
CA LEU A 51 23.61 -0.83 3.58
C LEU A 51 24.43 -2.10 3.84
N SER A 52 23.86 -3.11 4.48
CA SER A 52 24.58 -4.32 4.89
C SER A 52 24.34 -5.51 3.97
N GLU A 53 23.08 -5.70 3.56
CA GLU A 53 22.69 -6.83 2.70
C GLU A 53 22.71 -6.44 1.20
N HIS A 54 23.01 -5.19 0.88
CA HIS A 54 23.08 -4.64 -0.48
C HIS A 54 21.81 -4.88 -1.33
N VAL A 55 20.64 -4.91 -0.68
CA VAL A 55 19.36 -5.05 -1.37
C VAL A 55 19.04 -3.72 -2.08
N PRO A 56 18.82 -3.73 -3.41
CA PRO A 56 18.44 -2.52 -4.12
C PRO A 56 17.17 -1.90 -3.54
N PRO A 57 17.12 -0.58 -3.27
CA PRO A 57 15.94 0.08 -2.73
C PRO A 57 14.66 -0.14 -3.56
N THR A 58 14.81 -0.26 -4.87
CA THR A 58 13.71 -0.56 -5.79
C THR A 58 13.03 -1.90 -5.54
N ASN A 59 13.71 -2.81 -4.86
CA ASN A 59 13.20 -4.14 -4.50
C ASN A 59 12.58 -4.16 -3.09
N ILE A 60 12.53 -3.04 -2.41
CA ILE A 60 11.97 -2.94 -1.06
C ILE A 60 10.63 -2.21 -1.11
N LEU A 61 9.58 -2.87 -0.61
CA LEU A 61 8.26 -2.31 -0.42
C LEU A 61 7.98 -2.14 1.07
N ALA A 62 7.78 -0.90 1.51
CA ALA A 62 7.43 -0.55 2.87
C ALA A 62 6.04 0.13 2.92
N VAL A 63 5.10 -0.48 3.62
CA VAL A 63 3.73 0.02 3.70
C VAL A 63 3.33 0.37 5.13
N THR A 64 2.53 1.42 5.25
CA THR A 64 1.98 1.89 6.52
C THR A 64 0.47 2.11 6.38
N PHE A 65 -0.21 2.28 7.52
CA PHE A 65 -1.66 2.57 7.51
C PHE A 65 -1.97 4.04 7.25
N THR A 66 -1.12 4.96 7.72
CA THR A 66 -1.40 6.39 7.67
C THR A 66 -0.35 7.16 6.89
N ASN A 67 -0.78 8.23 6.21
CA ASN A 67 0.12 9.14 5.51
C ASN A 67 1.12 9.82 6.45
N LYS A 68 0.73 10.07 7.71
CA LYS A 68 1.62 10.61 8.73
C LYS A 68 2.77 9.64 9.01
N ALA A 69 2.46 8.37 9.25
CA ALA A 69 3.47 7.34 9.51
C ALA A 69 4.39 7.11 8.29
N ALA A 70 3.83 7.15 7.07
CA ALA A 70 4.62 7.05 5.85
C ALA A 70 5.64 8.20 5.73
N ARG A 71 5.20 9.44 5.93
CA ARG A 71 6.08 10.62 5.90
C ARG A 71 7.16 10.59 6.97
N GLU A 72 6.80 10.19 8.19
CA GLU A 72 7.76 10.06 9.29
C GLU A 72 8.81 8.97 8.99
N MET A 73 8.40 7.85 8.43
CA MET A 73 9.30 6.79 8.01
C MET A 73 10.22 7.25 6.89
N GLN A 74 9.68 7.93 5.88
CA GLN A 74 10.45 8.47 4.77
C GLN A 74 11.54 9.43 5.27
N HIS A 75 11.18 10.41 6.10
CA HIS A 75 12.15 11.36 6.67
C HIS A 75 13.27 10.66 7.46
N ARG A 76 12.94 9.64 8.24
CA ARG A 76 13.95 8.86 8.97
C ARG A 76 14.89 8.09 8.03
N LEU A 77 14.34 7.51 6.95
CA LEU A 77 15.14 6.79 5.96
C LEU A 77 16.03 7.71 5.14
N GLU A 78 15.56 8.91 4.81
CA GLU A 78 16.38 9.95 4.18
C GLU A 78 17.60 10.31 5.04
N HIS A 79 17.43 10.41 6.37
CA HIS A 79 18.54 10.64 7.28
C HIS A 79 19.51 9.45 7.38
N LEU A 80 19.01 8.22 7.30
CA LEU A 80 19.82 7.00 7.43
C LEU A 80 20.54 6.62 6.12
N LEU A 81 19.88 6.82 4.99
CA LEU A 81 20.34 6.30 3.69
C LEU A 81 20.80 7.41 2.73
N GLY A 82 20.39 8.67 2.95
CA GLY A 82 20.64 9.72 1.98
C GLY A 82 20.15 9.34 0.58
N GLU A 83 20.96 9.57 -0.42
CA GLU A 83 20.64 9.21 -1.83
C GLU A 83 20.54 7.71 -2.08
N GLN A 84 21.16 6.86 -1.25
CA GLN A 84 21.07 5.41 -1.38
C GLN A 84 19.67 4.85 -1.12
N GLY A 85 18.77 5.62 -0.49
CA GLY A 85 17.36 5.29 -0.34
C GLY A 85 16.48 5.60 -1.56
N SER A 86 17.06 6.12 -2.64
CA SER A 86 16.30 6.50 -3.84
C SER A 86 15.66 5.29 -4.50
N GLY A 87 14.38 5.42 -4.88
CA GLY A 87 13.65 4.35 -5.54
C GLY A 87 12.89 3.40 -4.60
N LEU A 88 13.00 3.57 -3.29
CA LEU A 88 12.25 2.80 -2.31
C LEU A 88 10.73 2.97 -2.52
N TRP A 89 10.00 1.87 -2.48
CA TRP A 89 8.55 1.88 -2.52
C TRP A 89 7.99 2.05 -1.13
N LEU A 90 7.73 3.29 -0.74
CA LEU A 90 7.23 3.63 0.58
C LEU A 90 5.93 4.43 0.49
N GLY A 91 4.93 4.05 1.27
CA GLY A 91 3.63 4.74 1.29
C GLY A 91 2.58 3.99 2.10
N THR A 92 1.33 4.48 2.02
CA THR A 92 0.18 3.73 2.55
C THR A 92 -0.21 2.63 1.57
N PHE A 93 -0.93 1.59 2.05
CA PHE A 93 -1.49 0.56 1.18
C PHE A 93 -2.25 1.17 -0.01
N HIS A 94 -3.12 2.13 0.24
CA HIS A 94 -3.89 2.81 -0.80
C HIS A 94 -2.99 3.52 -1.83
N ALA A 95 -1.99 4.26 -1.37
CA ALA A 95 -1.07 4.98 -2.26
C ALA A 95 -0.23 4.02 -3.13
N ILE A 96 0.27 2.94 -2.54
CA ILE A 96 1.04 1.93 -3.26
C ILE A 96 0.16 1.18 -4.27
N CYS A 97 -1.03 0.72 -3.86
CA CYS A 97 -1.97 0.07 -4.77
C CYS A 97 -2.37 0.98 -5.95
N ALA A 98 -2.66 2.26 -5.67
CA ALA A 98 -2.96 3.23 -6.72
C ALA A 98 -1.77 3.43 -7.68
N ARG A 99 -0.54 3.47 -7.17
CA ARG A 99 0.67 3.57 -7.98
C ARG A 99 0.87 2.34 -8.86
N ILE A 100 0.67 1.12 -8.33
CA ILE A 100 0.72 -0.13 -9.09
C ILE A 100 -0.33 -0.12 -10.19
N LEU A 101 -1.59 0.17 -9.86
CA LEU A 101 -2.68 0.18 -10.83
C LEU A 101 -2.46 1.20 -11.94
N ARG A 102 -1.93 2.39 -11.63
CA ARG A 102 -1.60 3.39 -12.66
C ARG A 102 -0.47 2.95 -13.59
N ARG A 103 0.53 2.28 -13.03
CA ARG A 103 1.67 1.79 -13.80
C ARG A 103 1.29 0.61 -14.69
N GLU A 104 0.45 -0.29 -14.18
CA GLU A 104 0.14 -1.57 -14.81
C GLU A 104 -1.28 -1.59 -15.44
N ALA A 105 -1.83 -0.42 -15.82
CA ALA A 105 -3.20 -0.31 -16.30
C ALA A 105 -3.51 -1.24 -17.51
N ASN A 106 -2.57 -1.38 -18.43
CA ASN A 106 -2.73 -2.28 -19.59
C ASN A 106 -2.80 -3.74 -19.15
N PHE A 107 -1.91 -4.17 -18.26
CA PHE A 107 -1.91 -5.52 -17.72
C PHE A 107 -3.20 -5.83 -16.95
N VAL A 108 -3.71 -4.86 -16.17
CA VAL A 108 -5.00 -5.00 -15.47
C VAL A 108 -6.14 -5.23 -16.48
N ASN A 109 -6.16 -4.50 -17.59
CA ASN A 109 -7.17 -4.68 -18.64
C ASN A 109 -7.10 -6.08 -19.27
N GLU A 110 -5.93 -6.57 -19.58
CA GLU A 110 -5.72 -7.91 -20.16
C GLU A 110 -6.19 -9.01 -19.18
N VAL A 111 -5.82 -8.91 -17.90
CA VAL A 111 -6.23 -9.86 -16.87
C VAL A 111 -7.75 -9.81 -16.66
N CYS A 112 -8.33 -8.61 -16.54
CA CYS A 112 -9.78 -8.46 -16.37
C CYS A 112 -10.55 -9.02 -17.57
N ALA A 113 -10.12 -8.76 -18.78
CA ALA A 113 -10.74 -9.31 -19.98
C ALA A 113 -10.69 -10.84 -20.01
N SER A 114 -9.55 -11.42 -19.66
CA SER A 114 -9.37 -12.88 -19.56
C SER A 114 -10.27 -13.51 -18.50
N VAL A 115 -10.30 -12.92 -17.28
CA VAL A 115 -11.10 -13.44 -16.14
C VAL A 115 -12.59 -13.30 -16.41
N LEU A 116 -13.04 -12.17 -16.95
CA LEU A 116 -14.45 -11.90 -17.23
C LEU A 116 -14.93 -12.60 -18.51
N LYS A 117 -14.04 -13.23 -19.29
CA LYS A 117 -14.33 -13.80 -20.61
C LYS A 117 -15.07 -12.81 -21.53
N ARG A 118 -14.72 -11.55 -21.44
CA ARG A 118 -15.29 -10.45 -22.23
C ARG A 118 -14.24 -9.90 -23.19
N ASP A 119 -14.70 -9.23 -24.22
CA ASP A 119 -13.84 -8.52 -25.16
C ASP A 119 -12.97 -7.50 -24.38
N PRO A 120 -11.65 -7.46 -24.60
CA PRO A 120 -10.75 -6.47 -23.99
C PRO A 120 -11.22 -5.02 -24.17
N GLY A 121 -11.98 -4.73 -25.24
CA GLY A 121 -12.59 -3.43 -25.48
C GLY A 121 -13.70 -3.03 -24.50
N VAL A 122 -14.25 -3.96 -23.74
CA VAL A 122 -15.37 -3.70 -22.80
C VAL A 122 -14.87 -3.29 -21.40
N VAL A 123 -13.63 -3.65 -21.05
CA VAL A 123 -13.03 -3.30 -19.75
C VAL A 123 -11.99 -2.20 -19.99
N HIS A 124 -12.39 -0.96 -19.75
CA HIS A 124 -11.49 0.19 -19.85
C HIS A 124 -11.03 0.66 -18.47
N PHE A 125 -9.98 0.04 -17.97
CA PHE A 125 -9.23 0.59 -16.84
C PHE A 125 -8.11 1.46 -17.41
N ASN A 126 -8.11 2.75 -17.11
CA ASN A 126 -7.06 3.67 -17.55
C ASN A 126 -6.29 4.21 -16.33
N ASN A 127 -5.10 4.75 -16.56
CA ASN A 127 -4.24 5.29 -15.50
C ASN A 127 -4.74 6.63 -14.91
N ALA A 128 -5.79 7.22 -15.48
CA ALA A 128 -6.40 8.48 -15.03
C ALA A 128 -7.59 8.26 -14.08
N PHE A 129 -7.72 7.06 -13.48
CA PHE A 129 -8.79 6.80 -12.53
C PHE A 129 -8.70 7.69 -11.28
N VAL A 130 -9.86 8.00 -10.71
CA VAL A 130 -10.02 8.76 -9.47
C VAL A 130 -10.28 7.79 -8.32
N ILE A 131 -9.67 8.08 -7.17
CA ILE A 131 -9.98 7.36 -5.93
C ILE A 131 -11.16 8.08 -5.27
N MET A 132 -12.27 7.39 -5.17
CA MET A 132 -13.50 7.90 -4.54
C MET A 132 -13.50 7.64 -3.05
N ASP A 133 -13.83 8.65 -2.26
CA ASP A 133 -14.12 8.47 -0.85
C ASP A 133 -15.54 7.89 -0.63
N ALA A 134 -15.94 7.71 0.64
CA ALA A 134 -17.23 7.10 0.96
C ALA A 134 -18.42 7.95 0.48
N ASP A 135 -18.30 9.27 0.57
CA ASP A 135 -19.34 10.20 0.16
C ASP A 135 -19.46 10.24 -1.37
N ASP A 136 -18.34 10.22 -2.08
CA ASP A 136 -18.30 10.12 -3.53
C ASP A 136 -18.99 8.84 -4.04
N GLN A 137 -18.69 7.70 -3.39
CA GLN A 137 -19.30 6.41 -3.72
C GLN A 137 -20.80 6.41 -3.48
N GLU A 138 -21.26 6.94 -2.35
CA GLU A 138 -22.70 7.05 -2.05
C GLU A 138 -23.41 7.96 -3.05
N ASN A 139 -22.80 9.09 -3.41
CA ASN A 139 -23.36 10.02 -4.39
C ASN A 139 -23.43 9.40 -5.80
N LEU A 140 -22.45 8.59 -6.17
CA LEU A 140 -22.49 7.84 -7.43
C LEU A 140 -23.66 6.85 -7.46
N ILE A 141 -23.86 6.11 -6.37
CA ILE A 141 -24.95 5.15 -6.24
C ILE A 141 -26.31 5.87 -6.27
N LYS A 142 -26.46 7.00 -5.58
CA LYS A 142 -27.70 7.82 -5.64
C LYS A 142 -28.04 8.21 -7.07
N ARG A 143 -27.04 8.66 -7.85
CA ARG A 143 -27.26 8.97 -9.25
C ARG A 143 -27.66 7.73 -10.06
N ALA A 144 -26.96 6.61 -9.89
CA ALA A 144 -27.28 5.37 -10.61
C ALA A 144 -28.70 4.87 -10.29
N VAL A 145 -29.14 4.90 -9.04
CA VAL A 145 -30.52 4.53 -8.64
C VAL A 145 -31.54 5.42 -9.35
N LYS A 146 -31.30 6.74 -9.39
CA LYS A 146 -32.15 7.70 -10.06
C LYS A 146 -32.20 7.50 -11.59
N ASP A 147 -31.04 7.31 -12.22
CA ASP A 147 -30.92 7.13 -13.66
C ASP A 147 -31.60 5.83 -14.13
N LEU A 148 -31.55 4.79 -13.31
CA LEU A 148 -32.24 3.52 -13.52
C LEU A 148 -33.74 3.57 -13.15
N ARG A 149 -34.24 4.72 -12.64
CA ARG A 149 -35.63 4.92 -12.19
C ARG A 149 -36.07 3.89 -11.15
N LEU A 150 -35.16 3.49 -10.27
CA LEU A 150 -35.46 2.56 -9.18
C LEU A 150 -36.06 3.32 -7.99
N ASP A 151 -36.91 2.63 -7.22
CA ASP A 151 -37.50 3.20 -6.00
C ASP A 151 -36.43 3.38 -4.92
N GLU A 152 -36.14 4.62 -4.52
CA GLU A 152 -35.12 4.96 -3.52
C GLU A 152 -35.42 4.41 -2.11
N LYS A 153 -36.70 4.07 -1.81
CA LYS A 153 -37.05 3.46 -0.53
C LYS A 153 -36.64 1.99 -0.47
N SER A 154 -36.77 1.29 -1.60
CA SER A 154 -36.38 -0.11 -1.75
C SER A 154 -34.88 -0.27 -1.98
N TYR A 155 -34.27 0.67 -2.73
CA TYR A 155 -32.85 0.67 -3.09
C TYR A 155 -32.10 1.81 -2.40
N ARG A 156 -32.03 1.75 -1.07
CA ARG A 156 -31.31 2.77 -0.28
C ARG A 156 -29.83 2.77 -0.67
N PRO A 157 -29.23 3.92 -1.02
CA PRO A 157 -27.84 4.01 -1.49
C PRO A 157 -26.81 3.32 -0.58
N ALA A 158 -26.94 3.51 0.74
CA ALA A 158 -26.05 2.83 1.69
C ALA A 158 -26.18 1.30 1.67
N GLY A 159 -27.40 0.77 1.49
CA GLY A 159 -27.64 -0.68 1.36
C GLY A 159 -27.07 -1.25 0.07
N VAL A 160 -27.23 -0.55 -1.03
CA VAL A 160 -26.67 -0.92 -2.33
C VAL A 160 -25.12 -0.88 -2.27
N HIS A 161 -24.54 0.16 -1.67
CA HIS A 161 -23.10 0.27 -1.44
C HIS A 161 -22.56 -0.91 -0.64
N ALA A 162 -23.23 -1.26 0.47
CA ALA A 162 -22.83 -2.40 1.30
C ALA A 162 -22.89 -3.72 0.53
N ALA A 163 -23.92 -3.94 -0.28
CA ALA A 163 -24.06 -5.14 -1.10
C ALA A 163 -22.95 -5.25 -2.17
N ILE A 164 -22.67 -4.15 -2.88
CA ILE A 164 -21.57 -4.10 -3.86
C ILE A 164 -20.21 -4.34 -3.18
N SER A 165 -19.97 -3.72 -2.03
CA SER A 165 -18.74 -3.90 -1.27
C SER A 165 -18.57 -5.35 -0.80
N ALA A 166 -19.64 -5.98 -0.30
CA ALA A 166 -19.63 -7.38 0.10
C ALA A 166 -19.35 -8.31 -1.11
N ALA A 167 -19.98 -8.07 -2.25
CA ALA A 167 -19.74 -8.84 -3.47
C ALA A 167 -18.26 -8.73 -3.90
N LYS A 168 -17.70 -7.52 -3.95
CA LYS A 168 -16.29 -7.29 -4.30
C LYS A 168 -15.33 -7.99 -3.33
N ASN A 169 -15.59 -7.92 -2.02
CA ASN A 169 -14.77 -8.58 -1.00
C ASN A 169 -14.79 -10.11 -1.10
N ASN A 170 -15.87 -10.66 -1.63
CA ASN A 170 -16.02 -12.11 -1.88
C ASN A 170 -15.63 -12.50 -3.32
N LEU A 171 -15.01 -11.60 -4.08
CA LEU A 171 -14.60 -11.80 -5.48
C LEU A 171 -15.76 -12.22 -6.40
N VAL A 172 -16.99 -11.78 -6.07
CA VAL A 172 -18.17 -11.99 -6.92
C VAL A 172 -18.13 -10.94 -8.03
N LEU A 173 -18.10 -11.42 -9.26
CA LEU A 173 -18.09 -10.59 -10.47
C LEU A 173 -19.51 -10.16 -10.84
N PRO A 174 -19.69 -8.99 -11.50
CA PRO A 174 -20.97 -8.50 -11.99
C PRO A 174 -21.54 -9.35 -13.13
#